data_a5368baab8eccf0cfaa01a99d93f7fb6
#
_entry.id   a5368baab8eccf0cfaa01a99d93f7fb6
#
_cell.length_a   1.000
_cell.length_b   1.000
_cell.length_c   1.000
_cell.angle_alpha   90.00
_cell.angle_beta   90.00
_cell.angle_gamma   90.00
#
_symmetry.space_group_name_H-M   'P 1'
#
loop_
_entity.id
_entity.type
_entity.pdbx_description
1 polymer ?
#
loop_
_entity_poly.entity_id
_entity_poly.type
_entity_poly.pdbx_seq_one_letter_code
_entity_poly.pdbx_strand_id
1 'polypeptide(L)'
;MGIIMFTVWFPPDKNAEMARLYLKAPRKIPHIKKWRVFNTSGGVDGMKQYHLIYTDRGEMEEATAEIMKYFVPFLNIEGFRYHSEMLLGVSDSYELIGMKWD
;
A
#
# COMPACT_ATOMS: atom_id res chain seq x y z
N MET A 1 10.08 7.17 10.88
CA MET A 1 8.96 6.30 10.50
C MET A 1 9.12 5.86 9.07
N GLY A 2 8.86 4.59 8.79
CA GLY A 2 8.91 4.05 7.44
C GLY A 2 7.57 4.24 6.74
N ILE A 3 7.62 4.51 5.43
CA ILE A 3 6.42 4.71 4.63
C ILE A 3 6.49 3.82 3.39
N ILE A 4 5.42 3.05 3.16
CA ILE A 4 5.32 2.18 2.00
C ILE A 4 4.08 2.58 1.22
N MET A 5 4.22 2.83 -0.08
CA MET A 5 3.09 3.05 -0.97
C MET A 5 2.83 1.78 -1.77
N PHE A 6 1.66 1.21 -1.59
CA PHE A 6 1.24 0.04 -2.35
C PHE A 6 0.13 0.48 -3.28
N THR A 7 0.39 0.47 -4.58
CA THR A 7 -0.58 0.90 -5.58
C THR A 7 -1.20 -0.33 -6.22
N VAL A 8 -2.52 -0.31 -6.34
CA VAL A 8 -3.29 -1.46 -6.85
C VAL A 8 -4.13 -1.01 -8.04
N TRP A 9 -4.17 -1.83 -9.09
CA TRP A 9 -5.05 -1.65 -10.25
C TRP A 9 -5.90 -2.89 -10.42
N PHE A 10 -7.15 -2.70 -10.80
CA PHE A 10 -8.05 -3.82 -11.11
C PHE A 10 -9.14 -3.37 -12.10
N PRO A 11 -9.73 -4.30 -12.86
CA PRO A 11 -10.81 -3.96 -13.81
C PRO A 11 -12.06 -3.48 -13.05
N PRO A 12 -12.81 -2.52 -13.63
CA PRO A 12 -14.02 -1.99 -12.97
C PRO A 12 -15.05 -3.06 -12.61
N ASP A 13 -15.18 -4.11 -13.42
CA ASP A 13 -16.12 -5.20 -13.16
C ASP A 13 -15.73 -6.07 -11.96
N LYS A 14 -14.54 -5.90 -11.43
CA LYS A 14 -14.07 -6.61 -10.23
C LYS A 14 -14.24 -5.82 -8.93
N ASN A 15 -14.84 -4.64 -9.02
CA ASN A 15 -14.99 -3.75 -7.87
C ASN A 15 -15.72 -4.41 -6.68
N ALA A 16 -16.81 -5.11 -6.94
CA ALA A 16 -17.57 -5.79 -5.87
C ALA A 16 -16.77 -6.94 -5.25
N GLU A 17 -16.03 -7.68 -6.05
CA GLU A 17 -15.16 -8.75 -5.59
C GLU A 17 -14.05 -8.22 -4.69
N MET A 18 -13.43 -7.12 -5.10
CA MET A 18 -12.42 -6.42 -4.30
C MET A 18 -12.98 -6.00 -2.95
N ALA A 19 -14.16 -5.39 -2.97
CA ALA A 19 -14.81 -4.92 -1.75
C ALA A 19 -15.08 -6.06 -0.78
N ARG A 20 -15.55 -7.20 -1.30
CA ARG A 20 -15.81 -8.38 -0.46
C ARG A 20 -14.54 -8.92 0.19
N LEU A 21 -13.43 -8.93 -0.54
CA LEU A 21 -12.15 -9.38 0.01
C LEU A 21 -11.65 -8.44 1.11
N TYR A 22 -11.82 -7.13 0.93
CA TYR A 22 -11.44 -6.17 1.96
C TYR A 22 -12.24 -6.35 3.24
N LEU A 23 -13.52 -6.68 3.13
CA LEU A 23 -14.35 -6.93 4.30
C LEU A 23 -13.89 -8.15 5.11
N LYS A 24 -13.27 -9.11 4.44
CA LYS A 24 -12.76 -10.33 5.08
C LYS A 24 -11.32 -10.20 5.55
N ALA A 25 -10.62 -9.16 5.12
CA ALA A 25 -9.21 -8.99 5.44
C ALA A 25 -9.01 -8.63 6.92
N PRO A 26 -7.85 -8.98 7.50
CA PRO A 26 -7.58 -8.63 8.90
C PRO A 26 -7.57 -7.13 9.10
N ARG A 27 -8.13 -6.69 10.24
CA ARG A 27 -8.17 -5.27 10.61
C ARG A 27 -6.89 -4.84 11.32
N LYS A 28 -6.21 -5.77 11.96
CA LYS A 28 -5.02 -5.50 12.74
C LYS A 28 -3.88 -6.31 12.16
N ILE A 29 -2.83 -5.64 11.74
CA ILE A 29 -1.73 -6.27 11.03
C ILE A 29 -0.44 -5.98 11.78
N PRO A 30 0.36 -7.03 12.11
CA PRO A 30 1.63 -6.82 12.82
C PRO A 30 2.56 -5.90 12.04
N HIS A 31 3.35 -5.12 12.77
CA HIS A 31 4.36 -4.20 12.24
C HIS A 31 3.80 -3.00 11.48
N ILE A 32 2.49 -2.86 11.39
CA ILE A 32 1.84 -1.73 10.72
C ILE A 32 1.29 -0.76 11.77
N LYS A 33 1.69 0.50 11.68
CA LYS A 33 1.23 1.56 12.58
C LYS A 33 -0.05 2.23 12.08
N LYS A 34 -0.14 2.43 10.77
CA LYS A 34 -1.27 3.11 10.16
C LYS A 34 -1.39 2.68 8.70
N TRP A 35 -2.61 2.52 8.23
CA TRP A 35 -2.89 2.12 6.87
C TRP A 35 -4.03 2.98 6.33
N ARG A 36 -3.75 3.78 5.31
CA ARG A 36 -4.74 4.66 4.67
C ARG A 36 -4.96 4.20 3.24
N VAL A 37 -6.22 4.17 2.82
CA VAL A 37 -6.59 3.73 1.47
C VAL A 37 -7.30 4.87 0.74
N PHE A 38 -6.89 5.13 -0.48
CA PHE A 38 -7.50 6.12 -1.35
C PHE A 38 -7.87 5.47 -2.68
N ASN A 39 -9.07 5.75 -3.17
CA ASN A 39 -9.55 5.19 -4.42
C ASN A 39 -9.65 6.27 -5.49
N THR A 40 -9.30 5.91 -6.72
CA THR A 40 -9.45 6.80 -7.87
C THR A 40 -9.63 5.97 -9.13
N SER A 41 -9.92 6.63 -10.24
CA SER A 41 -9.96 5.99 -11.55
C SER A 41 -8.55 5.92 -12.12
N GLY A 42 -8.17 4.80 -12.69
CA GLY A 42 -6.91 4.60 -13.39
C GLY A 42 -7.01 4.87 -14.89
N GLY A 43 -8.13 5.44 -15.36
CA GLY A 43 -8.34 5.66 -16.78
C GLY A 43 -8.38 4.34 -17.55
N VAL A 44 -7.53 4.21 -18.56
CA VAL A 44 -7.44 2.98 -19.36
C VAL A 44 -6.98 1.77 -18.56
N ASP A 45 -6.37 2.00 -17.41
CA ASP A 45 -5.89 0.93 -16.52
C ASP A 45 -6.95 0.43 -15.56
N GLY A 46 -8.18 0.96 -15.64
CA GLY A 46 -9.30 0.56 -14.79
C GLY A 46 -9.35 1.33 -13.48
N MET A 47 -9.72 0.65 -12.40
CA MET A 47 -9.76 1.25 -11.07
C MET A 47 -8.38 1.24 -10.45
N LYS A 48 -8.12 2.22 -9.57
CA LYS A 48 -6.82 2.37 -8.94
C LYS A 48 -7.00 2.70 -7.46
N GLN A 49 -6.16 2.10 -6.63
CA GLN A 49 -6.13 2.39 -5.19
C GLN A 49 -4.71 2.69 -4.76
N TYR A 50 -4.59 3.66 -3.87
CA TYR A 50 -3.33 3.93 -3.19
C TYR A 50 -3.45 3.48 -1.75
N HIS A 51 -2.52 2.65 -1.31
CA HIS A 51 -2.42 2.24 0.08
C HIS A 51 -1.18 2.90 0.67
N LEU A 52 -1.38 3.87 1.55
CA LEU A 52 -0.28 4.55 2.21
C LEU A 52 -0.11 3.94 3.59
N ILE A 53 1.01 3.26 3.80
CA ILE A 53 1.20 2.38 4.95
C ILE A 53 2.41 2.86 5.75
N TYR A 54 2.20 3.03 7.05
CA TYR A 54 3.22 3.53 7.97
C TYR A 54 3.68 2.42 8.90
N THR A 55 4.99 2.34 9.11
CA THR A 55 5.59 1.37 10.02
C THR A 55 6.82 2.01 10.68
N ASP A 56 7.37 1.35 11.69
CA ASP A 56 8.65 1.78 12.25
C ASP A 56 9.75 1.47 11.23
N ARG A 57 10.73 2.39 11.12
CA ARG A 57 11.79 2.27 10.13
C ARG A 57 12.54 0.94 10.22
N GLY A 58 12.80 0.47 11.43
CA GLY A 58 13.50 -0.80 11.66
C GLY A 58 12.66 -2.04 11.35
N GLU A 59 11.38 -1.87 11.01
CA GLU A 59 10.45 -2.99 10.75
C GLU A 59 9.94 -2.99 9.30
N MET A 60 10.61 -2.29 8.39
CA MET A 60 10.18 -2.16 7.00
C MET A 60 10.09 -3.51 6.28
N GLU A 61 11.04 -4.39 6.52
CA GLU A 61 11.05 -5.71 5.89
C GLU A 61 9.87 -6.56 6.37
N GLU A 62 9.65 -6.60 7.69
CA GLU A 62 8.55 -7.34 8.29
C GLU A 62 7.21 -6.79 7.83
N ALA A 63 7.09 -5.45 7.78
CA ALA A 63 5.87 -4.79 7.32
C ALA A 63 5.58 -5.13 5.85
N THR A 64 6.60 -5.12 5.00
CA THR A 64 6.45 -5.46 3.59
C THR A 64 5.93 -6.89 3.43
N ALA A 65 6.48 -7.83 4.20
CA ALA A 65 6.03 -9.22 4.17
C ALA A 65 4.56 -9.33 4.59
N GLU A 66 4.14 -8.59 5.61
CA GLU A 66 2.74 -8.59 6.06
C GLU A 66 1.80 -7.98 5.01
N ILE A 67 2.24 -6.93 4.32
CA ILE A 67 1.46 -6.33 3.23
C ILE A 67 1.28 -7.33 2.08
N MET A 68 2.34 -8.00 1.68
CA MET A 68 2.27 -8.99 0.62
C MET A 68 1.31 -10.13 1.01
N LYS A 69 1.40 -10.60 2.24
CA LYS A 69 0.50 -11.62 2.77
C LYS A 69 -0.96 -11.18 2.75
N TYR A 70 -1.20 -9.92 3.11
CA TYR A 70 -2.54 -9.33 3.09
C TYR A 70 -3.17 -9.41 1.70
N PHE A 71 -2.38 -9.18 0.65
CA PHE A 71 -2.88 -9.13 -0.72
C PHE A 71 -2.90 -10.50 -1.43
N VAL A 72 -2.43 -11.57 -0.78
CA VAL A 72 -2.45 -12.91 -1.40
C VAL A 72 -3.82 -13.30 -1.93
N PRO A 73 -4.94 -13.13 -1.18
CA PRO A 73 -6.26 -13.48 -1.71
C PRO A 73 -6.67 -12.67 -2.94
N PHE A 74 -6.12 -11.45 -3.09
CA PHE A 74 -6.45 -10.56 -4.20
C PHE A 74 -5.76 -10.98 -5.51
N LEU A 75 -4.67 -11.75 -5.41
CA LEU A 75 -3.92 -12.19 -6.59
C LEU A 75 -4.73 -13.12 -7.49
N ASN A 76 -5.82 -13.70 -6.98
CA ASN A 76 -6.71 -14.56 -7.76
C ASN A 76 -7.72 -13.77 -8.59
N ILE A 77 -7.79 -12.45 -8.40
CA ILE A 77 -8.69 -11.60 -9.19
C ILE A 77 -8.05 -11.35 -10.55
N GLU A 78 -8.74 -11.70 -11.61
CA GLU A 78 -8.25 -11.47 -12.97
C GLU A 78 -8.04 -9.97 -13.20
N GLY A 79 -6.86 -9.60 -13.67
CA GLY A 79 -6.51 -8.21 -13.93
C GLY A 79 -5.98 -7.44 -12.73
N PHE A 80 -5.88 -8.08 -11.57
CA PHE A 80 -5.29 -7.45 -10.40
C PHE A 80 -3.80 -7.24 -10.62
N ARG A 81 -3.32 -6.01 -10.43
CA ARG A 81 -1.90 -5.65 -10.54
C ARG A 81 -1.54 -4.76 -9.37
N TYR A 82 -0.30 -4.80 -8.97
CA TYR A 82 0.18 -3.96 -7.87
C TYR A 82 1.61 -3.50 -8.10
N HIS A 83 1.97 -2.43 -7.39
CA HIS A 83 3.33 -1.88 -7.38
C HIS A 83 3.62 -1.39 -5.97
N SER A 84 4.76 -1.76 -5.42
CA SER A 84 5.18 -1.38 -4.07
C SER A 84 6.36 -0.42 -4.15
N GLU A 85 6.28 0.67 -3.38
CA GLU A 85 7.34 1.67 -3.31
C GLU A 85 7.65 2.01 -1.87
N MET A 86 8.93 2.19 -1.58
CA MET A 86 9.35 2.72 -0.29
C MET A 86 9.50 4.23 -0.46
N LEU A 87 8.84 5.01 0.40
CA LEU A 87 8.86 6.47 0.33
C LEU A 87 9.70 7.06 1.45
N LEU A 88 10.33 8.19 1.14
CA LEU A 88 11.03 8.99 2.14
C LEU A 88 10.23 10.25 2.41
N GLY A 89 10.04 10.59 3.67
CA GLY A 89 9.48 11.88 4.03
C GLY A 89 10.44 13.00 3.66
N VAL A 90 9.94 14.22 3.55
CA VAL A 90 10.76 15.38 3.19
C VAL A 90 11.95 15.55 4.13
N SER A 91 11.71 15.39 5.43
CA SER A 91 12.74 15.50 6.45
C SER A 91 13.88 14.50 6.22
N ASP A 92 13.52 13.24 5.98
CA ASP A 92 14.49 12.18 5.70
C ASP A 92 15.28 12.46 4.43
N SER A 93 14.61 12.97 3.40
CA SER A 93 15.25 13.31 2.12
C SER A 93 16.29 14.42 2.32
N TYR A 94 15.96 15.42 3.13
CA TYR A 94 16.89 16.51 3.43
C TYR A 94 18.10 16.00 4.20
N GLU A 95 17.91 15.10 5.13
CA GLU A 95 19.02 14.51 5.88
C GLU A 95 20.01 13.79 4.98
N LEU A 96 19.53 13.14 3.92
CA LEU A 96 20.41 12.43 2.99
C LEU A 96 21.42 13.36 2.29
N ILE A 97 21.07 14.63 2.12
CA ILE A 97 21.95 15.61 1.51
C ILE A 97 22.59 16.57 2.54
N GLY A 98 22.52 16.19 3.82
CA GLY A 98 23.14 16.97 4.89
C GLY A 98 22.41 18.25 5.25
N MET A 99 21.11 18.33 4.94
CA MET A 99 20.29 19.51 5.23
C MET A 99 19.20 19.17 6.25
N LYS A 100 18.60 20.21 6.79
CA LYS A 100 17.51 20.07 7.75
C LYS A 100 16.25 20.72 7.20
N TRP A 101 15.14 19.99 7.29
CA TRP A 101 13.83 20.52 6.93
C TRP A 101 13.17 21.16 8.15
N ASP A 102 12.70 22.39 7.98
CA ASP A 102 12.02 23.13 9.07
C ASP A 102 10.51 23.15 8.86
#